data_748225591f242e3670f8df555112e572
#
_entry.id   748225591f242e3670f8df555112e572
#
_cell.length_a   1.000
_cell.length_b   1.000
_cell.length_c   1.000
_cell.angle_alpha   90.00
_cell.angle_beta   90.00
_cell.angle_gamma   90.00
#
_symmetry.space_group_name_H-M   'P 1'
#
loop_
_entity.id
_entity.type
_entity.pdbx_description
1 polymer ?
#
loop_
_entity_poly.entity_id
_entity_poly.type
_entity_poly.pdbx_seq_one_letter_code
_entity_poly.pdbx_strand_id
1 'polypeptide(L)'
;RHNFFLSCIMDTLYTVLEPDWLLPIVPKNVLHTGYSLVMRGDRIEALLPREEARARHPEARFVPLPGHILLPGFVNLHSHAAMNLVRGLGADLPLMDWLTTKIWPAEGKLMSPEFVEEGSRLAGLEMLSGGVTTTSDHYFFPLSAAKGLRRAGLRAAVSAFIIGFPSAYAKNDGEYLEKMEETILAVRDAGDPLVTATVAPHAPYTVSDD
;
A
#
# COMPACT_ATOMS: atom_id res chain seq x y z
N ARG A 1 -23.72 -16.70 8.09
CA ARG A 1 -23.26 -18.10 7.93
C ARG A 1 -22.83 -18.44 6.49
N HIS A 2 -23.40 -17.80 5.44
CA HIS A 2 -23.04 -18.08 4.03
C HIS A 2 -21.64 -17.56 3.65
N ASN A 3 -21.19 -16.43 4.20
CA ASN A 3 -19.88 -15.85 3.88
C ASN A 3 -18.69 -16.66 4.45
N PHE A 4 -18.89 -17.39 5.54
CA PHE A 4 -17.83 -18.20 6.16
C PHE A 4 -17.52 -19.47 5.34
N PHE A 5 -18.54 -20.06 4.73
CA PHE A 5 -18.39 -21.26 3.88
C PHE A 5 -17.70 -20.94 2.54
N LEU A 6 -18.03 -19.81 1.91
CA LEU A 6 -17.38 -19.34 0.67
C LEU A 6 -15.92 -18.95 0.90
N SER A 7 -15.57 -18.32 2.03
CA SER A 7 -14.19 -18.04 2.41
C SER A 7 -13.39 -19.34 2.58
N CYS A 8 -13.92 -20.32 3.27
CA CYS A 8 -13.22 -21.58 3.51
C CYS A 8 -12.98 -22.42 2.25
N ILE A 9 -13.85 -22.32 1.23
CA ILE A 9 -13.69 -23.01 -0.06
C ILE A 9 -12.66 -22.28 -0.93
N MET A 10 -12.59 -20.96 -0.87
CA MET A 10 -11.60 -20.18 -1.62
C MET A 10 -10.16 -20.37 -1.09
N ASP A 11 -9.99 -20.58 0.21
CA ASP A 11 -8.68 -20.82 0.85
C ASP A 11 -8.07 -22.19 0.52
N THR A 12 -8.84 -23.11 -0.05
CA THR A 12 -8.36 -24.45 -0.45
C THR A 12 -8.07 -24.59 -1.93
N LEU A 13 -8.49 -23.65 -2.77
CA LEU A 13 -8.29 -23.69 -4.20
C LEU A 13 -6.92 -23.17 -4.61
N TYR A 14 -6.19 -24.03 -5.31
CA TYR A 14 -4.94 -23.62 -5.95
C TYR A 14 -5.20 -22.77 -7.18
N THR A 15 -4.38 -21.74 -7.35
CA THR A 15 -4.27 -20.97 -8.59
C THR A 15 -2.84 -21.10 -9.10
N VAL A 16 -2.68 -21.44 -10.36
CA VAL A 16 -1.38 -21.60 -11.01
C VAL A 16 -1.25 -20.59 -12.14
N LEU A 17 -0.34 -19.64 -11.98
CA LEU A 17 -0.02 -18.65 -13.01
C LEU A 17 1.09 -19.19 -13.90
N GLU A 18 0.89 -19.16 -15.21
CA GLU A 18 1.79 -19.72 -16.23
C GLU A 18 2.34 -18.64 -17.18
N PRO A 19 3.29 -17.80 -16.71
CA PRO A 19 3.93 -16.81 -17.56
C PRO A 19 4.97 -17.42 -18.51
N ASP A 20 5.40 -16.67 -19.53
CA ASP A 20 6.54 -17.07 -20.34
C ASP A 20 7.85 -16.91 -19.57
N TRP A 21 7.94 -15.87 -18.75
CA TRP A 21 9.11 -15.60 -17.90
C TRP A 21 8.66 -15.33 -16.46
N LEU A 22 9.41 -15.90 -15.51
CA LEU A 22 9.19 -15.68 -14.08
C LEU A 22 10.48 -15.14 -13.45
N LEU A 23 10.41 -13.94 -12.90
CA LEU A 23 11.52 -13.23 -12.29
C LEU A 23 11.27 -13.07 -10.78
N PRO A 24 11.81 -13.94 -9.92
CA PRO A 24 11.50 -13.92 -8.48
C PRO A 24 12.18 -12.78 -7.72
N ILE A 25 13.17 -12.09 -8.32
CA ILE A 25 14.04 -11.06 -7.73
C ILE A 25 15.02 -11.65 -6.69
N VAL A 26 14.58 -12.60 -5.88
CA VAL A 26 15.41 -13.32 -4.92
C VAL A 26 15.29 -14.83 -5.24
N PRO A 27 16.42 -15.51 -5.50
CA PRO A 27 17.80 -15.01 -5.57
C PRO A 27 18.05 -14.08 -6.77
N LYS A 28 19.07 -13.21 -6.66
CA LYS A 28 19.43 -12.26 -7.73
C LYS A 28 19.82 -12.99 -9.02
N ASN A 29 19.54 -12.33 -10.16
CA ASN A 29 19.94 -12.80 -11.50
C ASN A 29 19.34 -14.14 -11.93
N VAL A 30 18.19 -14.51 -11.36
CA VAL A 30 17.46 -15.73 -11.75
C VAL A 30 16.27 -15.33 -12.61
N LEU A 31 16.19 -15.93 -13.79
CA LEU A 31 15.04 -15.87 -14.69
C LEU A 31 14.63 -17.28 -15.06
N HIS A 32 13.42 -17.65 -14.71
CA HIS A 32 12.87 -18.96 -15.07
C HIS A 32 12.02 -18.85 -16.35
N THR A 33 12.22 -19.83 -17.26
CA THR A 33 11.34 -20.07 -18.41
C THR A 33 10.68 -21.43 -18.24
N GLY A 34 9.39 -21.55 -18.63
CA GLY A 34 8.65 -22.80 -18.46
C GLY A 34 8.32 -23.14 -17.00
N TYR A 35 8.33 -22.16 -16.12
CA TYR A 35 7.92 -22.26 -14.72
C TYR A 35 6.55 -21.65 -14.49
N SER A 36 5.91 -22.11 -13.42
CA SER A 36 4.62 -21.60 -12.92
C SER A 36 4.75 -21.15 -11.49
N LEU A 37 3.96 -20.14 -11.12
CA LEU A 37 3.74 -19.73 -9.74
C LEU A 37 2.49 -20.43 -9.21
N VAL A 38 2.66 -21.22 -8.16
CA VAL A 38 1.57 -21.91 -7.47
C VAL A 38 1.16 -21.09 -6.25
N MET A 39 -0.12 -20.76 -6.18
CA MET A 39 -0.72 -20.02 -5.06
C MET A 39 -1.82 -20.86 -4.41
N ARG A 40 -1.92 -20.74 -3.08
CA ARG A 40 -3.06 -21.24 -2.32
C ARG A 40 -3.67 -20.07 -1.55
N GLY A 41 -4.91 -19.70 -1.93
CA GLY A 41 -5.52 -18.49 -1.40
C GLY A 41 -4.67 -17.25 -1.73
N ASP A 42 -4.26 -16.52 -0.70
CA ASP A 42 -3.45 -15.30 -0.77
C ASP A 42 -1.93 -15.54 -0.64
N ARG A 43 -1.48 -16.80 -0.63
CA ARG A 43 -0.09 -17.17 -0.40
C ARG A 43 0.56 -17.83 -1.61
N ILE A 44 1.79 -17.41 -1.89
CA ILE A 44 2.67 -18.14 -2.80
C ILE A 44 3.14 -19.40 -2.09
N GLU A 45 2.89 -20.56 -2.69
CA GLU A 45 3.29 -21.85 -2.14
C GLU A 45 4.56 -22.40 -2.80
N ALA A 46 4.66 -22.27 -4.12
CA ALA A 46 5.81 -22.79 -4.84
C ALA A 46 6.04 -22.09 -6.20
N LEU A 47 7.29 -22.18 -6.67
CA LEU A 47 7.68 -21.98 -8.05
C LEU A 47 8.11 -23.34 -8.58
N LEU A 48 7.39 -23.87 -9.56
CA LEU A 48 7.61 -25.22 -10.10
C LEU A 48 7.75 -25.19 -11.63
N PRO A 49 8.50 -26.14 -12.23
CA PRO A 49 8.35 -26.40 -13.66
C PRO A 49 6.88 -26.59 -14.02
N ARG A 50 6.44 -26.07 -15.17
CA ARG A 50 5.02 -26.03 -15.56
C ARG A 50 4.35 -27.40 -15.53
N GLU A 51 5.01 -28.42 -16.07
CA GLU A 51 4.48 -29.77 -16.09
C GLU A 51 4.36 -30.38 -14.68
N GLU A 52 5.30 -30.08 -13.81
CA GLU A 52 5.26 -30.50 -12.41
C GLU A 52 4.12 -29.81 -11.65
N ALA A 53 3.92 -28.50 -11.86
CA ALA A 53 2.81 -27.77 -11.25
C ALA A 53 1.46 -28.37 -11.66
N ARG A 54 1.29 -28.70 -12.95
CA ARG A 54 0.08 -29.35 -13.48
C ARG A 54 -0.14 -30.74 -12.91
N ALA A 55 0.92 -31.53 -12.81
CA ALA A 55 0.84 -32.88 -12.26
C ALA A 55 0.50 -32.89 -10.76
N ARG A 56 1.07 -31.95 -9.99
CA ARG A 56 0.82 -31.86 -8.54
C ARG A 56 -0.55 -31.24 -8.19
N HIS A 57 -1.06 -30.36 -9.04
CA HIS A 57 -2.29 -29.60 -8.77
C HIS A 57 -3.28 -29.69 -9.95
N PRO A 58 -3.73 -30.91 -10.35
CA PRO A 58 -4.56 -31.11 -11.53
C PRO A 58 -5.91 -30.35 -11.47
N GLU A 59 -6.42 -30.10 -10.26
CA GLU A 59 -7.69 -29.40 -10.03
C GLU A 59 -7.51 -27.87 -9.81
N ALA A 60 -6.28 -27.35 -9.98
CA ALA A 60 -6.03 -25.93 -9.80
C ALA A 60 -6.67 -25.09 -10.91
N ARG A 61 -6.95 -23.84 -10.60
CA ARG A 61 -7.28 -22.84 -11.63
C ARG A 61 -6.01 -22.43 -12.35
N PHE A 62 -5.85 -22.83 -13.61
CA PHE A 62 -4.71 -22.43 -14.43
C PHE A 62 -4.99 -21.10 -15.12
N VAL A 63 -4.04 -20.17 -15.05
CA VAL A 63 -4.09 -18.85 -15.67
C VAL A 63 -2.89 -18.70 -16.60
N PRO A 64 -3.05 -18.97 -17.91
CA PRO A 64 -1.98 -18.78 -18.88
C PRO A 64 -1.72 -17.28 -19.09
N LEU A 65 -0.45 -16.89 -19.10
CA LEU A 65 0.02 -15.51 -19.28
C LEU A 65 1.06 -15.44 -20.40
N PRO A 66 0.67 -15.74 -21.66
CA PRO A 66 1.60 -15.71 -22.78
C PRO A 66 2.09 -14.27 -23.04
N GLY A 67 3.39 -14.13 -23.36
CA GLY A 67 4.01 -12.83 -23.59
C GLY A 67 4.26 -12.02 -22.32
N HIS A 68 4.05 -12.58 -21.12
CA HIS A 68 4.19 -11.85 -19.87
C HIS A 68 5.41 -12.29 -19.08
N ILE A 69 6.00 -11.32 -18.39
CA ILE A 69 6.97 -11.54 -17.31
C ILE A 69 6.21 -11.41 -15.99
N LEU A 70 6.24 -12.45 -15.17
CA LEU A 70 5.70 -12.40 -13.81
C LEU A 70 6.83 -12.06 -12.82
N LEU A 71 6.60 -11.05 -12.01
CA LEU A 71 7.52 -10.59 -10.96
C LEU A 71 6.74 -10.16 -9.72
N PRO A 72 7.38 -10.03 -8.54
CA PRO A 72 6.74 -9.47 -7.36
C PRO A 72 6.24 -8.04 -7.64
N GLY A 73 5.10 -7.68 -7.05
CA GLY A 73 4.60 -6.31 -7.14
C GLY A 73 5.59 -5.30 -6.58
N PHE A 74 5.62 -4.10 -7.15
CA PHE A 74 6.49 -3.02 -6.69
C PHE A 74 6.08 -2.52 -5.31
N VAL A 75 7.08 -2.03 -4.57
CA VAL A 75 6.90 -1.41 -3.26
C VAL A 75 7.22 0.07 -3.37
N ASN A 76 6.25 0.92 -3.10
CA ASN A 76 6.45 2.36 -2.97
C ASN A 76 6.80 2.68 -1.51
N LEU A 77 8.04 3.07 -1.25
CA LEU A 77 8.53 3.30 0.12
C LEU A 77 8.23 4.70 0.65
N HIS A 78 7.67 5.61 -0.16
CA HIS A 78 7.32 6.96 0.26
C HIS A 78 6.16 7.50 -0.56
N SER A 79 5.06 7.84 0.10
CA SER A 79 3.92 8.51 -0.53
C SER A 79 3.21 9.45 0.44
N HIS A 80 2.53 10.42 -0.15
CA HIS A 80 1.50 11.25 0.47
C HIS A 80 0.21 11.01 -0.31
N ALA A 81 -0.35 9.82 -0.16
CA ALA A 81 -1.34 9.25 -1.07
C ALA A 81 -2.55 10.18 -1.31
N ALA A 82 -3.06 10.82 -0.24
CA ALA A 82 -4.22 11.71 -0.34
C ALA A 82 -3.96 12.96 -1.18
N MET A 83 -2.70 13.40 -1.33
CA MET A 83 -2.33 14.53 -2.19
C MET A 83 -2.65 14.29 -3.67
N ASN A 84 -3.00 13.08 -4.04
CA ASN A 84 -3.48 12.78 -5.39
C ASN A 84 -4.67 13.67 -5.82
N LEU A 85 -5.50 14.11 -4.87
CA LEU A 85 -6.62 15.03 -5.12
C LEU A 85 -6.19 16.48 -5.40
N VAL A 86 -4.96 16.85 -5.09
CA VAL A 86 -4.39 18.17 -5.37
C VAL A 86 -3.29 18.15 -6.43
N ARG A 87 -3.26 17.08 -7.23
CA ARG A 87 -2.30 16.89 -8.31
C ARG A 87 -2.29 18.09 -9.26
N GLY A 88 -1.09 18.57 -9.62
CA GLY A 88 -0.88 19.70 -10.53
C GLY A 88 -1.08 21.06 -9.89
N LEU A 89 -1.44 21.15 -8.62
CA LEU A 89 -1.58 22.42 -7.93
C LEU A 89 -0.21 23.07 -7.73
N GLY A 90 0.07 24.15 -8.48
CA GLY A 90 1.31 24.92 -8.38
C GLY A 90 2.54 24.20 -8.95
N ALA A 91 2.36 23.42 -10.02
CA ALA A 91 3.50 22.87 -10.79
C ALA A 91 4.53 23.96 -11.15
N ASP A 92 5.79 23.58 -11.24
CA ASP A 92 6.92 24.42 -11.62
C ASP A 92 7.35 25.51 -10.60
N LEU A 93 6.86 25.43 -9.36
CA LEU A 93 7.32 26.31 -8.28
C LEU A 93 8.50 25.68 -7.51
N PRO A 94 9.44 26.47 -6.97
CA PRO A 94 10.38 25.99 -5.97
C PRO A 94 9.65 25.39 -4.75
N LEU A 95 10.28 24.42 -4.08
CA LEU A 95 9.64 23.63 -3.02
C LEU A 95 8.95 24.49 -1.96
N MET A 96 9.64 25.48 -1.39
CA MET A 96 9.07 26.30 -0.32
C MET A 96 7.97 27.21 -0.81
N ASP A 97 8.09 27.75 -2.02
CA ASP A 97 7.05 28.58 -2.65
C ASP A 97 5.81 27.71 -2.93
N TRP A 98 6.01 26.50 -3.43
CA TRP A 98 4.94 25.53 -3.65
C TRP A 98 4.22 25.18 -2.34
N LEU A 99 4.95 24.80 -1.30
CA LEU A 99 4.38 24.44 -0.01
C LEU A 99 3.60 25.63 0.59
N THR A 100 4.24 26.80 0.73
CA THR A 100 3.66 27.92 1.47
C THR A 100 2.52 28.64 0.74
N THR A 101 2.58 28.67 -0.61
CA THR A 101 1.58 29.43 -1.41
C THR A 101 0.47 28.57 -1.99
N LYS A 102 0.67 27.26 -2.10
CA LYS A 102 -0.28 26.34 -2.74
C LYS A 102 -0.73 25.19 -1.84
N ILE A 103 0.19 24.37 -1.34
CA ILE A 103 -0.16 23.14 -0.66
C ILE A 103 -0.73 23.40 0.73
N TRP A 104 0.00 24.07 1.62
CA TRP A 104 -0.49 24.34 2.98
C TRP A 104 -1.80 25.14 3.02
N PRO A 105 -2.01 26.16 2.17
CA PRO A 105 -3.33 26.80 2.07
C PRO A 105 -4.45 25.87 1.57
N ALA A 106 -4.15 24.93 0.65
CA ALA A 106 -5.13 23.96 0.18
C ALA A 106 -5.43 22.91 1.26
N GLU A 107 -4.40 22.37 1.91
CA GLU A 107 -4.54 21.44 3.03
C GLU A 107 -5.33 22.06 4.18
N GLY A 108 -5.05 23.31 4.55
CA GLY A 108 -5.79 24.02 5.60
C GLY A 108 -7.28 24.19 5.32
N LYS A 109 -7.71 24.11 4.06
CA LYS A 109 -9.11 24.22 3.65
C LYS A 109 -9.81 22.89 3.41
N LEU A 110 -9.08 21.92 2.88
CA LEU A 110 -9.66 20.67 2.34
C LEU A 110 -9.43 19.46 3.26
N MET A 111 -8.41 19.54 4.13
CA MET A 111 -7.98 18.40 4.92
C MET A 111 -9.08 17.96 5.90
N SER A 112 -9.54 16.73 5.70
CA SER A 112 -10.49 16.04 6.57
C SER A 112 -10.24 14.52 6.48
N PRO A 113 -10.76 13.74 7.43
CA PRO A 113 -10.73 12.28 7.34
C PRO A 113 -11.27 11.75 6.00
N GLU A 114 -12.37 12.31 5.50
CA GLU A 114 -13.02 11.91 4.25
C GLU A 114 -12.15 12.26 3.03
N PHE A 115 -11.54 13.43 3.00
CA PHE A 115 -10.60 13.85 1.96
C PHE A 115 -9.44 12.87 1.88
N VAL A 116 -8.86 12.52 3.04
CA VAL A 116 -7.72 11.61 3.10
C VAL A 116 -8.12 10.19 2.69
N GLU A 117 -9.29 9.69 3.12
CA GLU A 117 -9.78 8.37 2.72
C GLU A 117 -9.96 8.27 1.20
N GLU A 118 -10.69 9.19 0.59
CA GLU A 118 -10.98 9.12 -0.85
C GLU A 118 -9.75 9.42 -1.72
N GLY A 119 -8.89 10.36 -1.31
CA GLY A 119 -7.62 10.61 -2.01
C GLY A 119 -6.67 9.42 -1.96
N SER A 120 -6.56 8.79 -0.80
CA SER A 120 -5.75 7.59 -0.64
C SER A 120 -6.33 6.40 -1.42
N ARG A 121 -7.67 6.28 -1.50
CA ARG A 121 -8.30 5.26 -2.33
C ARG A 121 -7.97 5.45 -3.82
N LEU A 122 -8.07 6.67 -4.33
CA LEU A 122 -7.71 6.99 -5.71
C LEU A 122 -6.23 6.67 -5.97
N ALA A 123 -5.33 7.11 -5.10
CA ALA A 123 -3.91 6.82 -5.20
C ALA A 123 -3.62 5.30 -5.20
N GLY A 124 -4.30 4.55 -4.33
CA GLY A 124 -4.18 3.09 -4.27
C GLY A 124 -4.58 2.41 -5.58
N LEU A 125 -5.66 2.85 -6.23
CA LEU A 125 -6.08 2.34 -7.54
C LEU A 125 -5.04 2.65 -8.64
N GLU A 126 -4.49 3.85 -8.65
CA GLU A 126 -3.42 4.22 -9.59
C GLU A 126 -2.14 3.42 -9.35
N MET A 127 -1.74 3.24 -8.08
CA MET A 127 -0.58 2.42 -7.72
C MET A 127 -0.74 0.99 -8.20
N LEU A 128 -1.90 0.36 -7.96
CA LEU A 128 -2.17 -1.00 -8.42
C LEU A 128 -2.15 -1.11 -9.94
N SER A 129 -2.71 -0.14 -10.66
CA SER A 129 -2.69 -0.13 -12.13
C SER A 129 -1.26 0.02 -12.69
N GLY A 130 -0.35 0.63 -11.91
CA GLY A 130 1.09 0.73 -12.21
C GLY A 130 1.93 -0.45 -11.69
N GLY A 131 1.30 -1.48 -11.10
CA GLY A 131 2.00 -2.66 -10.57
C GLY A 131 2.58 -2.48 -9.16
N VAL A 132 2.30 -1.38 -8.47
CA VAL A 132 2.65 -1.18 -7.06
C VAL A 132 1.62 -1.88 -6.19
N THR A 133 2.05 -2.82 -5.35
CA THR A 133 1.16 -3.63 -4.49
C THR A 133 1.29 -3.30 -3.01
N THR A 134 2.30 -2.50 -2.65
CA THR A 134 2.55 -2.08 -1.26
C THR A 134 3.01 -0.63 -1.26
N THR A 135 2.49 0.17 -0.34
CA THR A 135 2.96 1.54 -0.14
C THR A 135 3.27 1.84 1.32
N SER A 136 4.28 2.69 1.56
CA SER A 136 4.48 3.40 2.83
C SER A 136 3.92 4.80 2.65
N ASP A 137 2.84 5.09 3.36
CA ASP A 137 2.17 6.39 3.30
C ASP A 137 2.46 7.23 4.54
N HIS A 138 2.73 8.49 4.32
CA HIS A 138 3.14 9.44 5.33
C HIS A 138 2.30 10.70 5.21
N TYR A 139 1.15 10.72 5.88
CA TYR A 139 0.21 11.83 5.76
C TYR A 139 -0.69 12.00 6.99
N PHE A 140 -1.46 13.10 7.02
CA PHE A 140 -2.46 13.36 8.05
C PHE A 140 -3.55 12.28 8.07
N PHE A 141 -4.20 12.08 9.21
CA PHE A 141 -5.27 11.09 9.38
C PHE A 141 -4.89 9.68 8.89
N PRO A 142 -3.81 9.09 9.42
CA PRO A 142 -3.26 7.82 8.92
C PRO A 142 -4.28 6.67 8.94
N LEU A 143 -5.24 6.65 9.85
CA LEU A 143 -6.30 5.64 9.85
C LEU A 143 -7.26 5.80 8.66
N SER A 144 -7.54 7.03 8.24
CA SER A 144 -8.32 7.29 7.02
C SER A 144 -7.53 6.91 5.76
N ALA A 145 -6.23 7.20 5.73
CA ALA A 145 -5.34 6.74 4.66
C ALA A 145 -5.33 5.20 4.56
N ALA A 146 -5.18 4.51 5.70
CA ALA A 146 -5.25 3.05 5.76
C ALA A 146 -6.57 2.52 5.17
N LYS A 147 -7.69 3.10 5.57
CA LYS A 147 -9.02 2.70 5.08
C LYS A 147 -9.16 2.92 3.58
N GLY A 148 -8.70 4.05 3.04
CA GLY A 148 -8.73 4.35 1.61
C GLY A 148 -7.88 3.37 0.80
N LEU A 149 -6.63 3.15 1.20
CA LEU A 149 -5.69 2.22 0.55
C LEU A 149 -6.22 0.78 0.60
N ARG A 150 -6.80 0.36 1.73
CA ARG A 150 -7.42 -0.96 1.86
C ARG A 150 -8.65 -1.14 0.96
N ARG A 151 -9.49 -0.12 0.84
CA ARG A 151 -10.63 -0.14 -0.11
C ARG A 151 -10.19 -0.24 -1.56
N ALA A 152 -9.00 0.24 -1.89
CA ALA A 152 -8.37 0.01 -3.21
C ALA A 152 -7.81 -1.42 -3.36
N GLY A 153 -7.57 -2.14 -2.26
CA GLY A 153 -6.96 -3.48 -2.27
C GLY A 153 -5.44 -3.47 -2.09
N LEU A 154 -4.85 -2.34 -1.72
CA LEU A 154 -3.40 -2.17 -1.57
C LEU A 154 -2.94 -2.55 -0.15
N ARG A 155 -1.75 -3.13 -0.04
CA ARG A 155 -1.04 -3.26 1.24
C ARG A 155 -0.47 -1.91 1.65
N ALA A 156 -0.65 -1.51 2.91
CA ALA A 156 -0.26 -0.20 3.39
C ALA A 156 0.53 -0.25 4.70
N ALA A 157 1.67 0.41 4.74
CA ALA A 157 2.31 0.87 5.96
C ALA A 157 1.91 2.34 6.15
N VAL A 158 1.11 2.65 7.16
CA VAL A 158 0.66 4.01 7.44
C VAL A 158 1.45 4.60 8.59
N SER A 159 1.99 5.79 8.37
CA SER A 159 2.84 6.44 9.36
C SER A 159 2.02 7.28 10.32
N ALA A 160 2.11 6.92 11.59
CA ALA A 160 1.82 7.84 12.66
C ALA A 160 2.98 8.86 12.69
N PHE A 161 2.73 10.11 12.30
CA PHE A 161 3.79 11.06 12.08
C PHE A 161 3.71 12.29 13.00
N ILE A 162 4.84 12.94 13.15
CA ILE A 162 4.98 14.20 13.88
C ILE A 162 5.49 15.27 12.94
N ILE A 163 4.92 16.46 13.04
CA ILE A 163 5.40 17.66 12.40
C ILE A 163 5.34 18.82 13.41
N GLY A 164 6.38 19.63 13.52
CA GLY A 164 6.56 20.64 14.55
C GLY A 164 5.73 21.91 14.40
N PHE A 165 4.54 21.84 13.78
CA PHE A 165 3.61 22.97 13.69
C PHE A 165 2.15 22.50 13.66
N PRO A 166 1.21 23.37 14.07
CA PRO A 166 -0.22 23.05 14.09
C PRO A 166 -0.76 22.73 12.70
N SER A 167 -1.66 21.73 12.63
CA SER A 167 -2.38 21.34 11.41
C SER A 167 -3.86 21.09 11.70
N ALA A 168 -4.63 20.71 10.68
CA ALA A 168 -5.98 20.20 10.86
C ALA A 168 -6.03 18.87 11.62
N TYR A 169 -4.89 18.16 11.73
CA TYR A 169 -4.78 16.87 12.40
C TYR A 169 -4.42 17.00 13.88
N ALA A 170 -3.46 17.88 14.24
CA ALA A 170 -3.03 18.09 15.63
C ALA A 170 -2.54 19.53 15.84
N LYS A 171 -2.64 20.05 17.07
CA LYS A 171 -2.35 21.45 17.41
C LYS A 171 -0.95 21.68 17.96
N ASN A 172 -0.30 20.65 18.47
CA ASN A 172 1.01 20.67 19.09
C ASN A 172 1.62 19.27 19.13
N ASP A 173 2.88 19.20 19.51
CA ASP A 173 3.66 17.95 19.53
C ASP A 173 3.05 16.89 20.46
N GLY A 174 2.54 17.31 21.64
CA GLY A 174 1.84 16.40 22.55
C GLY A 174 0.62 15.74 21.92
N GLU A 175 -0.19 16.50 21.20
CA GLU A 175 -1.35 15.95 20.48
C GLU A 175 -0.93 15.04 19.32
N TYR A 176 0.18 15.34 18.63
CA TYR A 176 0.75 14.43 17.63
C TYR A 176 1.20 13.11 18.23
N LEU A 177 1.85 13.13 19.40
CA LEU A 177 2.29 11.92 20.11
C LEU A 177 1.10 11.08 20.58
N GLU A 178 0.06 11.69 21.13
CA GLU A 178 -1.18 11.00 21.53
C GLU A 178 -1.82 10.31 20.30
N LYS A 179 -2.00 11.03 19.20
CA LYS A 179 -2.54 10.48 17.95
C LYS A 179 -1.67 9.41 17.31
N MET A 180 -0.37 9.48 17.52
CA MET A 180 0.56 8.45 17.09
C MET A 180 0.30 7.14 17.85
N GLU A 181 0.19 7.20 19.18
CA GLU A 181 -0.14 6.05 20.01
C GLU A 181 -1.51 5.47 19.63
N GLU A 182 -2.54 6.33 19.51
CA GLU A 182 -3.87 5.93 19.06
C GLU A 182 -3.83 5.19 17.71
N THR A 183 -3.06 5.70 16.76
CA THR A 183 -2.92 5.07 15.43
C THR A 183 -2.29 3.69 15.52
N ILE A 184 -1.21 3.55 16.27
CA ILE A 184 -0.50 2.27 16.45
C ILE A 184 -1.43 1.24 17.10
N LEU A 185 -2.13 1.64 18.16
CA LEU A 185 -3.06 0.78 18.88
C LEU A 185 -4.24 0.37 17.97
N ALA A 186 -4.84 1.33 17.27
CA ALA A 186 -5.98 1.07 16.38
C ALA A 186 -5.63 0.11 15.24
N VAL A 187 -4.46 0.28 14.60
CA VAL A 187 -3.98 -0.62 13.54
C VAL A 187 -3.74 -2.03 14.09
N ARG A 188 -3.09 -2.13 15.26
CA ARG A 188 -2.85 -3.40 15.92
C ARG A 188 -4.16 -4.13 16.27
N ASP A 189 -5.10 -3.40 16.86
CA ASP A 189 -6.35 -3.97 17.36
C ASP A 189 -7.31 -4.35 16.21
N ALA A 190 -7.22 -3.66 15.06
CA ALA A 190 -7.94 -4.02 13.84
C ALA A 190 -7.49 -5.37 13.26
N GLY A 191 -6.24 -5.77 13.47
CA GLY A 191 -5.71 -7.06 13.05
C GLY A 191 -5.74 -7.31 11.53
N ASP A 192 -5.83 -6.25 10.70
CA ASP A 192 -5.80 -6.40 9.24
C ASP A 192 -4.38 -6.76 8.79
N PRO A 193 -4.14 -7.95 8.20
CA PRO A 193 -2.80 -8.42 7.83
C PRO A 193 -2.17 -7.58 6.70
N LEU A 194 -2.92 -6.71 6.07
CA LEU A 194 -2.44 -5.85 4.99
C LEU A 194 -2.17 -4.41 5.43
N VAL A 195 -2.37 -4.09 6.72
CA VAL A 195 -2.08 -2.75 7.27
C VAL A 195 -1.07 -2.87 8.40
N THR A 196 -0.05 -2.03 8.35
CA THR A 196 0.97 -1.91 9.40
C THR A 196 1.10 -0.44 9.79
N ALA A 197 1.20 -0.17 11.09
CA ALA A 197 1.56 1.17 11.58
C ALA A 197 3.09 1.31 11.61
N THR A 198 3.56 2.49 11.23
CA THR A 198 4.95 2.91 11.33
C THR A 198 5.04 4.26 12.06
N VAL A 199 6.20 4.59 12.58
CA VAL A 199 6.48 5.90 13.20
C VAL A 199 7.40 6.68 12.28
N ALA A 200 7.05 7.93 11.99
CA ALA A 200 7.84 8.75 11.10
C ALA A 200 7.88 10.22 11.55
N PRO A 201 8.99 10.72 12.09
CA PRO A 201 9.28 12.14 12.12
C PRO A 201 9.28 12.67 10.69
N HIS A 202 8.56 13.80 10.44
CA HIS A 202 8.29 14.24 9.07
C HIS A 202 9.57 14.56 8.29
N ALA A 203 10.37 15.48 8.78
CA ALA A 203 11.63 15.85 8.14
C ALA A 203 12.53 16.62 9.12
N PRO A 204 13.86 16.63 8.93
CA PRO A 204 14.79 17.32 9.83
C PRO A 204 14.55 18.83 9.95
N TYR A 205 13.88 19.45 8.98
CA TYR A 205 13.56 20.87 8.96
C TYR A 205 12.14 21.21 9.47
N THR A 206 11.37 20.20 9.88
CA THR A 206 9.99 20.35 10.38
C THR A 206 9.76 19.71 11.74
N VAL A 207 10.76 19.08 12.33
CA VAL A 207 10.70 18.46 13.64
C VAL A 207 11.88 18.97 14.46
N SER A 208 11.68 19.24 15.76
CA SER A 208 12.77 19.61 16.67
C SER A 208 13.65 18.42 17.02
N ASP A 209 14.84 18.70 17.58
CA ASP A 209 15.74 17.66 18.10
C ASP A 209 15.31 17.13 19.49
N ASP A 210 14.36 17.82 20.15
CA ASP A 210 13.76 17.45 21.43
C ASP A 210 12.56 16.52 21.21
#